data_b80d43ab27a4933028c0548c9ae563b7
#
_entry.id   b80d43ab27a4933028c0548c9ae563b7
#
_cell.length_a   1.000
_cell.length_b   1.000
_cell.length_c   1.000
_cell.angle_alpha   90.00
_cell.angle_beta   90.00
_cell.angle_gamma   90.00
#
_symmetry.space_group_name_H-M   'P 1'
#
loop_
_entity.id
_entity.type
_entity.pdbx_description
1 polymer ?
#
loop_
_entity_poly.entity_id
_entity_poly.type
_entity_poly.pdbx_seq_one_letter_code
_entity_poly.pdbx_strand_id
1 'polypeptide(L)'
;TQCGNFVLDTIGFKGGPLEASFGGLAIPASESFKETERTKTWKSVTIQQIGAEIAKKYGLGFGYDANKITIAKIEQSEKTDSAFLYDVCSSYGLAMKVYRGKIIIFDKGKYEKKAPVATIIRKDFVDDEWDFKDTLVGTYTGARTSYKSGSDNKEISTFIGLIQENAAGSRVLRINEQ
;
A
#
# COMPACT_ATOMS: atom_id res chain seq x y z
N THR A 1 -0.11 19.81 16.76
CA THR A 1 0.10 18.33 16.81
C THR A 1 1.41 18.01 16.10
N GLN A 2 2.31 17.26 16.74
CA GLN A 2 3.55 16.86 16.10
C GLN A 2 3.26 15.72 15.11
N CYS A 3 3.49 15.99 13.80
CA CYS A 3 3.21 15.01 12.74
C CYS A 3 4.38 14.09 12.40
N GLY A 4 5.58 14.37 12.91
CA GLY A 4 6.80 13.58 12.68
C GLY A 4 7.96 14.44 12.13
N ASN A 5 9.05 13.77 11.78
CA ASN A 5 10.18 14.37 11.10
C ASN A 5 10.10 14.02 9.61
N PHE A 6 10.41 14.99 8.75
CA PHE A 6 10.34 14.86 7.31
C PHE A 6 11.62 15.38 6.67
N VAL A 7 12.04 14.79 5.59
CA VAL A 7 13.07 15.35 4.70
C VAL A 7 12.37 16.29 3.75
N LEU A 8 12.88 17.52 3.61
CA LEU A 8 12.36 18.49 2.66
C LEU A 8 12.56 17.96 1.24
N ASP A 9 11.47 17.88 0.50
CA ASP A 9 11.45 17.34 -0.87
C ASP A 9 11.17 18.44 -1.90
N THR A 10 10.22 19.30 -1.59
CA THR A 10 9.75 20.32 -2.53
C THR A 10 9.63 21.67 -1.83
N ILE A 11 10.08 22.72 -2.52
CA ILE A 11 9.85 24.12 -2.13
C ILE A 11 9.19 24.80 -3.31
N GLY A 12 8.02 25.38 -3.09
CA GLY A 12 7.29 26.14 -4.09
C GLY A 12 7.01 27.57 -3.63
N PHE A 13 7.02 28.50 -4.57
CA PHE A 13 6.62 29.89 -4.36
C PHE A 13 5.60 30.29 -5.42
N LYS A 14 4.57 31.02 -4.99
CA LYS A 14 3.52 31.57 -5.87
C LYS A 14 3.34 33.05 -5.52
N GLY A 15 3.16 33.88 -6.51
CA GLY A 15 2.98 35.33 -6.33
C GLY A 15 1.51 35.76 -6.34
N GLY A 16 1.23 36.94 -5.75
CA GLY A 16 0.03 37.73 -5.73
C GLY A 16 -1.19 37.21 -4.94
N PRO A 17 -1.16 37.09 -3.61
CA PRO A 17 -0.09 37.36 -2.64
C PRO A 17 1.01 36.31 -2.66
N LEU A 18 2.13 36.57 -2.05
CA LEU A 18 3.24 35.62 -1.94
C LEU A 18 2.86 34.45 -1.03
N GLU A 19 2.82 33.30 -1.60
CA GLU A 19 2.62 32.03 -0.90
C GLU A 19 3.87 31.15 -1.00
N ALA A 20 4.22 30.45 0.07
CA ALA A 20 5.28 29.47 0.07
C ALA A 20 4.70 28.10 0.46
N SER A 21 5.04 27.08 -0.31
CA SER A 21 4.67 25.70 -0.04
C SER A 21 5.91 24.84 0.21
N PHE A 22 5.84 23.94 1.17
CA PHE A 22 6.91 23.02 1.51
C PHE A 22 6.37 21.60 1.50
N GLY A 23 6.95 20.73 0.68
CA GLY A 23 6.68 19.31 0.66
C GLY A 23 7.76 18.55 1.42
N GLY A 24 7.35 17.53 2.18
CA GLY A 24 8.29 16.71 2.94
C GLY A 24 7.97 15.22 2.85
N LEU A 25 9.00 14.39 2.83
CA LEU A 25 8.92 12.95 2.80
C LEU A 25 9.26 12.34 4.16
N ALA A 26 8.43 11.44 4.66
CA ALA A 26 8.67 10.68 5.89
C ALA A 26 9.58 9.47 5.63
N ILE A 27 10.78 9.72 5.11
CA ILE A 27 11.78 8.69 4.77
C ILE A 27 13.08 8.92 5.54
N PRO A 28 13.96 7.90 5.68
CA PRO A 28 15.30 8.12 6.21
C PRO A 28 16.09 9.10 5.34
N ALA A 29 16.70 10.10 5.95
CA ALA A 29 17.47 11.12 5.24
C ALA A 29 18.79 10.58 4.64
N SER A 30 19.29 9.45 5.14
CA SER A 30 20.65 8.99 4.89
C SER A 30 20.81 7.91 3.85
N GLU A 31 19.72 7.33 3.35
CA GLU A 31 19.81 6.18 2.45
C GLU A 31 18.65 6.15 1.47
N SER A 32 18.97 5.71 0.30
CA SER A 32 18.07 5.64 -0.83
C SER A 32 17.05 4.49 -0.71
N PHE A 33 16.27 4.49 0.36
CA PHE A 33 15.12 3.58 0.51
C PHE A 33 14.21 3.58 -0.72
N LYS A 34 14.12 4.74 -1.39
CA LYS A 34 13.35 4.94 -2.62
C LYS A 34 14.18 5.04 -3.90
N GLU A 35 15.50 5.08 -3.81
CA GLU A 35 16.34 5.42 -4.96
C GLU A 35 17.28 4.28 -5.41
N THR A 36 17.78 3.47 -4.46
CA THR A 36 18.70 2.40 -4.83
C THR A 36 17.96 1.12 -5.18
N GLU A 37 18.03 0.72 -6.43
CA GLU A 37 17.53 -0.55 -6.92
C GLU A 37 18.41 -1.71 -6.45
N ARG A 38 17.79 -2.84 -6.19
CA ARG A 38 18.45 -4.04 -5.67
C ARG A 38 17.85 -5.28 -6.29
N THR A 39 18.68 -6.31 -6.34
CA THR A 39 18.23 -7.66 -6.71
C THR A 39 18.51 -8.61 -5.57
N LYS A 40 17.46 -9.24 -5.06
CA LYS A 40 17.52 -10.20 -3.96
C LYS A 40 16.43 -11.26 -4.09
N THR A 41 16.79 -12.51 -3.87
CA THR A 41 15.83 -13.62 -3.76
C THR A 41 15.54 -13.92 -2.30
N TRP A 42 14.27 -13.94 -1.98
CA TRP A 42 13.74 -14.33 -0.68
C TRP A 42 13.15 -15.74 -0.79
N LYS A 43 13.46 -16.63 0.16
CA LYS A 43 12.97 -18.02 0.18
C LYS A 43 12.43 -18.37 1.57
N SER A 44 11.30 -19.08 1.62
CA SER A 44 10.67 -19.55 2.85
C SER A 44 10.57 -18.45 3.92
N VAL A 45 10.04 -17.29 3.54
CA VAL A 45 10.05 -16.08 4.34
C VAL A 45 8.61 -15.58 4.57
N THR A 46 8.38 -14.84 5.64
CA THR A 46 7.11 -14.14 5.86
C THR A 46 7.22 -12.66 5.46
N ILE A 47 6.08 -12.04 5.09
CA ILE A 47 6.03 -10.60 4.82
C ILE A 47 6.54 -9.80 6.03
N GLN A 48 6.22 -10.25 7.24
CA GLN A 48 6.72 -9.65 8.47
C GLN A 48 8.27 -9.68 8.54
N GLN A 49 8.90 -10.79 8.16
CA GLN A 49 10.37 -10.91 8.16
C GLN A 49 11.01 -10.01 7.09
N ILE A 50 10.42 -9.96 5.88
CA ILE A 50 10.88 -9.05 4.83
C ILE A 50 10.83 -7.59 5.32
N GLY A 51 9.68 -7.16 5.85
CA GLY A 51 9.51 -5.80 6.35
C GLY A 51 10.44 -5.45 7.51
N ALA A 52 10.64 -6.39 8.45
CA ALA A 52 11.54 -6.20 9.58
C ALA A 52 13.02 -6.08 9.14
N GLU A 53 13.46 -6.91 8.18
CA GLU A 53 14.83 -6.84 7.65
C GLU A 53 15.07 -5.52 6.92
N ILE A 54 14.13 -5.11 6.06
CA ILE A 54 14.22 -3.83 5.37
C ILE A 54 14.22 -2.66 6.37
N ALA A 55 13.31 -2.66 7.35
CA ALA A 55 13.28 -1.61 8.37
C ALA A 55 14.60 -1.51 9.15
N LYS A 56 15.16 -2.65 9.58
CA LYS A 56 16.44 -2.71 10.27
C LYS A 56 17.58 -2.12 9.44
N LYS A 57 17.63 -2.42 8.14
CA LYS A 57 18.64 -1.91 7.22
C LYS A 57 18.69 -0.38 7.18
N TYR A 58 17.55 0.28 7.30
CA TYR A 58 17.43 1.73 7.27
C TYR A 58 17.32 2.37 8.67
N GLY A 59 17.57 1.62 9.73
CA GLY A 59 17.46 2.11 11.10
C GLY A 59 16.04 2.52 11.51
N LEU A 60 15.03 1.98 10.82
CA LEU A 60 13.63 2.27 11.09
C LEU A 60 13.05 1.29 12.10
N GLY A 61 12.11 1.77 12.91
CA GLY A 61 11.23 0.90 13.67
C GLY A 61 10.33 0.09 12.75
N PHE A 62 9.77 -1.01 13.26
CA PHE A 62 8.88 -1.88 12.49
C PHE A 62 7.61 -2.23 13.27
N GLY A 63 6.47 -2.19 12.61
CA GLY A 63 5.17 -2.63 13.14
C GLY A 63 4.46 -3.52 12.13
N TYR A 64 3.83 -4.60 12.62
CA TYR A 64 3.08 -5.53 11.78
C TYR A 64 1.75 -5.90 12.47
N ASP A 65 0.62 -5.59 11.84
CA ASP A 65 -0.73 -5.91 12.32
C ASP A 65 -1.55 -6.58 11.20
N ALA A 66 -1.15 -7.80 10.84
CA ALA A 66 -1.84 -8.64 9.89
C ALA A 66 -1.63 -10.12 10.22
N ASN A 67 -2.35 -11.00 9.55
CA ASN A 67 -2.12 -12.43 9.66
C ASN A 67 -0.73 -12.81 9.12
N LYS A 68 -0.17 -13.91 9.65
CA LYS A 68 1.08 -14.43 9.13
C LYS A 68 0.90 -14.94 7.70
N ILE A 69 1.65 -14.36 6.76
CA ILE A 69 1.67 -14.77 5.36
C ILE A 69 3.08 -15.28 5.04
N THR A 70 3.16 -16.54 4.64
CA THR A 70 4.42 -17.20 4.26
C THR A 70 4.53 -17.27 2.74
N ILE A 71 5.69 -16.89 2.22
CA ILE A 71 6.02 -16.86 0.81
C ILE A 71 7.13 -17.89 0.57
N ALA A 72 6.89 -18.85 -0.33
CA ALA A 72 7.87 -19.89 -0.67
C ALA A 72 9.12 -19.28 -1.34
N LYS A 73 8.89 -18.45 -2.35
CA LYS A 73 9.93 -17.72 -3.08
C LYS A 73 9.37 -16.42 -3.64
N ILE A 74 10.13 -15.33 -3.53
CA ILE A 74 9.84 -14.06 -4.20
C ILE A 74 11.15 -13.37 -4.55
N GLU A 75 11.18 -12.69 -5.68
CA GLU A 75 12.34 -11.97 -6.17
C GLU A 75 12.09 -10.46 -6.18
N GLN A 76 13.02 -9.74 -5.57
CA GLN A 76 13.21 -8.32 -5.80
C GLN A 76 14.19 -8.20 -6.96
N SER A 77 13.76 -7.76 -8.12
CA SER A 77 14.59 -7.60 -9.31
C SER A 77 14.58 -6.15 -9.73
N GLU A 78 15.75 -5.51 -9.62
CA GLU A 78 15.95 -4.10 -10.02
C GLU A 78 14.85 -3.17 -9.49
N LYS A 79 14.48 -3.37 -8.23
CA LYS A 79 13.49 -2.56 -7.51
C LYS A 79 14.08 -1.97 -6.25
N THR A 80 13.68 -0.77 -5.91
CA THR A 80 14.00 -0.19 -4.61
C THR A 80 13.32 -0.97 -3.49
N ASP A 81 13.90 -0.94 -2.29
CA ASP A 81 13.32 -1.66 -1.14
C ASP A 81 11.90 -1.16 -0.81
N SER A 82 11.63 0.13 -1.03
CA SER A 82 10.29 0.70 -0.81
C SER A 82 9.28 0.21 -1.84
N ALA A 83 9.63 0.21 -3.12
CA ALA A 83 8.74 -0.25 -4.20
C ALA A 83 8.47 -1.75 -4.07
N PHE A 84 9.51 -2.55 -3.83
CA PHE A 84 9.38 -3.98 -3.63
C PHE A 84 8.46 -4.31 -2.44
N LEU A 85 8.68 -3.68 -1.27
CA LEU A 85 7.87 -3.94 -0.09
C LEU A 85 6.41 -3.48 -0.28
N TYR A 86 6.21 -2.37 -0.98
CA TYR A 86 4.87 -1.89 -1.33
C TYR A 86 4.14 -2.89 -2.26
N ASP A 87 4.81 -3.36 -3.29
CA ASP A 87 4.25 -4.33 -4.25
C ASP A 87 3.87 -5.64 -3.53
N VAL A 88 4.78 -6.15 -2.67
CA VAL A 88 4.51 -7.34 -1.86
C VAL A 88 3.28 -7.13 -0.98
N CYS A 89 3.22 -6.03 -0.23
CA CYS A 89 2.07 -5.75 0.61
C CYS A 89 0.77 -5.66 -0.20
N SER A 90 0.79 -4.93 -1.31
CA SER A 90 -0.37 -4.74 -2.18
C SER A 90 -0.88 -6.06 -2.77
N SER A 91 0.02 -6.95 -3.19
CA SER A 91 -0.33 -8.27 -3.74
C SER A 91 -1.05 -9.17 -2.73
N TYR A 92 -0.85 -8.93 -1.45
CA TYR A 92 -1.50 -9.69 -0.36
C TYR A 92 -2.59 -8.90 0.37
N GLY A 93 -3.07 -7.79 -0.20
CA GLY A 93 -4.14 -6.97 0.40
C GLY A 93 -3.74 -6.23 1.66
N LEU A 94 -2.43 -6.06 1.89
CA LEU A 94 -1.89 -5.31 3.02
C LEU A 94 -1.60 -3.87 2.61
N ALA A 95 -1.68 -2.97 3.56
CA ALA A 95 -1.22 -1.59 3.42
C ALA A 95 0.13 -1.41 4.10
N MET A 96 1.00 -0.61 3.49
CA MET A 96 2.27 -0.19 4.06
C MET A 96 2.28 1.33 4.26
N LYS A 97 2.79 1.78 5.41
CA LYS A 97 2.97 3.20 5.71
C LYS A 97 4.31 3.43 6.41
N VAL A 98 5.02 4.46 6.00
CA VAL A 98 6.17 4.98 6.76
C VAL A 98 5.68 6.16 7.59
N TYR A 99 5.83 6.06 8.91
CA TYR A 99 5.35 7.08 9.83
C TYR A 99 6.21 7.15 11.09
N ARG A 100 6.63 8.34 11.47
CA ARG A 100 7.47 8.61 12.66
C ARG A 100 8.68 7.68 12.77
N GLY A 101 9.42 7.51 11.66
CA GLY A 101 10.62 6.66 11.63
C GLY A 101 10.32 5.16 11.77
N LYS A 102 9.13 4.71 11.42
CA LYS A 102 8.73 3.30 11.44
C LYS A 102 8.09 2.91 10.12
N ILE A 103 8.37 1.69 9.66
CA ILE A 103 7.56 1.02 8.64
C ILE A 103 6.44 0.27 9.36
N ILE A 104 5.20 0.52 8.98
CA ILE A 104 4.02 -0.12 9.54
C ILE A 104 3.30 -0.85 8.41
N ILE A 105 3.09 -2.16 8.57
CA ILE A 105 2.33 -3.01 7.64
C ILE A 105 1.08 -3.49 8.37
N PHE A 106 -0.08 -3.35 7.76
CA PHE A 106 -1.35 -3.73 8.38
C PHE A 106 -2.36 -4.23 7.35
N ASP A 107 -3.31 -5.04 7.82
CA ASP A 107 -4.44 -5.50 7.04
C ASP A 107 -5.47 -4.37 6.93
N LYS A 108 -5.65 -3.86 5.71
CA LYS A 108 -6.55 -2.76 5.41
C LYS A 108 -8.00 -3.13 5.74
N GLY A 109 -8.46 -4.32 5.34
CA GLY A 109 -9.82 -4.78 5.60
C GLY A 109 -10.14 -4.95 7.08
N LYS A 110 -9.15 -5.35 7.90
CA LYS A 110 -9.28 -5.40 9.35
C LYS A 110 -9.47 -4.01 9.96
N TYR A 111 -8.75 -3.01 9.44
CA TYR A 111 -8.86 -1.63 9.93
C TYR A 111 -10.17 -0.96 9.51
N GLU A 112 -10.66 -1.21 8.30
CA GLU A 112 -11.93 -0.69 7.79
C GLU A 112 -13.15 -1.19 8.61
N LYS A 113 -13.03 -2.33 9.26
CA LYS A 113 -14.08 -2.90 10.13
C LYS A 113 -14.05 -2.38 11.57
N LYS A 114 -13.01 -1.63 11.97
CA LYS A 114 -12.93 -1.07 13.32
C LYS A 114 -13.90 0.08 13.49
N ALA A 115 -14.35 0.30 14.73
CA ALA A 115 -15.13 1.47 15.04
C ALA A 115 -14.34 2.76 14.75
N PRO A 116 -15.00 3.83 14.29
CA PRO A 116 -14.37 5.13 14.08
C PRO A 116 -13.69 5.62 15.36
N VAL A 117 -12.47 6.14 15.24
CA VAL A 117 -11.71 6.69 16.39
C VAL A 117 -12.00 8.16 16.63
N ALA A 118 -12.54 8.85 15.63
CA ALA A 118 -12.92 10.26 15.71
C ALA A 118 -14.00 10.59 14.69
N THR A 119 -14.74 11.65 14.94
CA THR A 119 -15.67 12.26 13.98
C THR A 119 -15.11 13.63 13.62
N ILE A 120 -14.93 13.87 12.33
CA ILE A 120 -14.52 15.17 11.79
C ILE A 120 -15.80 15.87 11.32
N ILE A 121 -16.02 17.07 11.79
CA ILE A 121 -17.17 17.89 11.41
C ILE A 121 -16.69 19.15 10.67
N ARG A 122 -17.59 19.83 9.97
CA ARG A 122 -17.24 20.95 9.09
C ARG A 122 -16.36 22.02 9.77
N LYS A 123 -16.64 22.38 11.00
CA LYS A 123 -15.85 23.35 11.78
C LYS A 123 -14.41 22.92 12.12
N ASP A 124 -14.06 21.66 11.88
CA ASP A 124 -12.70 21.17 12.12
C ASP A 124 -11.79 21.40 10.91
N PHE A 125 -12.35 21.85 9.77
CA PHE A 125 -11.59 22.24 8.59
C PHE A 125 -11.13 23.69 8.70
N VAL A 126 -9.91 23.95 8.23
CA VAL A 126 -9.36 25.30 8.15
C VAL A 126 -10.12 26.06 7.05
N ASP A 127 -10.56 27.26 7.37
CA ASP A 127 -11.27 28.17 6.44
C ASP A 127 -12.52 27.58 5.77
N ASP A 128 -13.16 26.56 6.39
CA ASP A 128 -14.29 25.83 5.83
C ASP A 128 -14.02 25.18 4.46
N GLU A 129 -12.75 25.08 4.06
CA GLU A 129 -12.34 24.48 2.80
C GLU A 129 -12.30 22.95 2.89
N TRP A 130 -13.07 22.28 2.07
CA TRP A 130 -13.04 20.84 1.90
C TRP A 130 -13.48 20.46 0.51
N ASP A 131 -12.88 19.40 -0.01
CA ASP A 131 -13.29 18.75 -1.25
C ASP A 131 -13.60 17.27 -0.98
N PHE A 132 -14.70 16.80 -1.49
CA PHE A 132 -15.08 15.39 -1.45
C PHE A 132 -15.36 14.90 -2.86
N LYS A 133 -14.60 13.91 -3.29
CA LYS A 133 -14.79 13.26 -4.58
C LYS A 133 -14.94 11.76 -4.37
N ASP A 134 -16.03 11.22 -4.87
CA ASP A 134 -16.27 9.79 -4.99
C ASP A 134 -16.38 9.39 -6.45
N THR A 135 -15.85 8.24 -6.82
CA THR A 135 -15.92 7.73 -8.19
C THR A 135 -16.11 6.23 -8.21
N LEU A 136 -17.04 5.79 -9.05
CA LEU A 136 -17.25 4.36 -9.31
C LEU A 136 -16.35 3.83 -10.44
N VAL A 137 -15.68 4.71 -11.17
CA VAL A 137 -14.75 4.32 -12.24
C VAL A 137 -13.54 3.61 -11.60
N GLY A 138 -13.24 2.41 -12.07
CA GLY A 138 -12.15 1.58 -11.53
C GLY A 138 -12.51 0.84 -10.23
N THR A 139 -13.76 0.91 -9.76
CA THR A 139 -14.20 0.08 -8.62
C THR A 139 -14.88 -1.20 -9.12
N TYR A 140 -14.71 -2.28 -8.36
CA TYR A 140 -15.22 -3.60 -8.69
C TYR A 140 -16.02 -4.17 -7.52
N THR A 141 -17.07 -4.93 -7.83
CA THR A 141 -17.87 -5.67 -6.84
C THR A 141 -17.38 -7.09 -6.65
N GLY A 142 -16.45 -7.53 -7.49
CA GLY A 142 -15.80 -8.83 -7.40
C GLY A 142 -14.65 -8.94 -8.38
N ALA A 143 -13.88 -10.00 -8.24
CA ALA A 143 -12.79 -10.37 -9.14
C ALA A 143 -12.90 -11.85 -9.52
N ARG A 144 -12.64 -12.14 -10.79
CA ARG A 144 -12.44 -13.48 -11.31
C ARG A 144 -10.97 -13.63 -11.69
N THR A 145 -10.33 -14.62 -11.15
CA THR A 145 -9.00 -15.04 -11.60
C THR A 145 -9.10 -16.40 -12.32
N SER A 146 -8.31 -16.57 -13.37
CA SER A 146 -8.15 -17.85 -14.06
C SER A 146 -6.69 -18.06 -14.44
N TYR A 147 -6.23 -19.29 -14.37
CA TYR A 147 -4.93 -19.72 -14.85
C TYR A 147 -5.01 -21.14 -15.44
N LYS A 148 -4.07 -21.48 -16.32
CA LYS A 148 -3.95 -22.83 -16.86
C LYS A 148 -2.95 -23.63 -16.03
N SER A 149 -3.39 -24.80 -15.56
CA SER A 149 -2.49 -25.76 -14.90
C SER A 149 -1.46 -26.28 -15.88
N GLY A 150 -0.18 -26.18 -15.53
CA GLY A 150 0.92 -26.65 -16.38
C GLY A 150 0.99 -28.18 -16.53
N SER A 151 0.30 -28.95 -15.68
CA SER A 151 0.35 -30.42 -15.70
C SER A 151 -0.68 -31.05 -16.62
N ASP A 152 -1.87 -30.48 -16.74
CA ASP A 152 -3.01 -31.05 -17.45
C ASP A 152 -3.71 -30.09 -18.41
N ASN A 153 -3.14 -28.90 -18.59
CA ASN A 153 -3.66 -27.81 -19.42
C ASN A 153 -5.12 -27.40 -19.08
N LYS A 154 -5.55 -27.72 -17.85
CA LYS A 154 -6.90 -27.45 -17.37
C LYS A 154 -6.99 -26.02 -16.88
N GLU A 155 -8.05 -25.30 -17.29
CA GLU A 155 -8.32 -23.98 -16.76
C GLU A 155 -8.93 -24.08 -15.36
N ILE A 156 -8.29 -23.43 -14.41
CA ILE A 156 -8.76 -23.28 -13.04
C ILE A 156 -9.19 -21.83 -12.86
N SER A 157 -10.44 -21.61 -12.45
CA SER A 157 -10.95 -20.25 -12.21
C SER A 157 -11.65 -20.15 -10.88
N THR A 158 -11.52 -19.00 -10.25
CA THR A 158 -12.17 -18.66 -8.98
C THR A 158 -12.77 -17.27 -9.06
N PHE A 159 -13.95 -17.10 -8.47
CA PHE A 159 -14.60 -15.80 -8.29
C PHE A 159 -14.70 -15.47 -6.81
N ILE A 160 -14.36 -14.23 -6.47
CA ILE A 160 -14.54 -13.63 -5.15
C ILE A 160 -15.26 -12.31 -5.34
N GLY A 161 -16.41 -12.12 -4.68
CA GLY A 161 -17.17 -10.89 -4.83
C GLY A 161 -18.18 -10.65 -3.71
N LEU A 162 -18.62 -9.41 -3.58
CA LEU A 162 -19.67 -8.97 -2.65
C LEU A 162 -21.05 -9.39 -3.13
N ILE A 163 -21.23 -9.52 -4.44
CA ILE A 163 -22.45 -9.98 -5.10
C ILE A 163 -22.08 -11.04 -6.13
N GLN A 164 -23.05 -11.83 -6.56
CA GLN A 164 -22.82 -12.86 -7.59
C GLN A 164 -22.34 -12.22 -8.91
N GLU A 165 -21.47 -12.93 -9.63
CA GLU A 165 -20.81 -12.42 -10.85
C GLU A 165 -21.80 -11.89 -11.89
N ASN A 166 -22.94 -12.55 -12.05
CA ASN A 166 -23.97 -12.23 -13.06
C ASN A 166 -25.14 -11.41 -12.49
N ALA A 167 -25.06 -10.94 -11.26
CA ALA A 167 -26.09 -10.11 -10.66
C ALA A 167 -26.13 -8.71 -11.28
N ALA A 168 -27.30 -8.09 -11.27
CA ALA A 168 -27.44 -6.71 -11.70
C ALA A 168 -26.52 -5.78 -10.89
N GLY A 169 -25.81 -4.88 -11.56
CA GLY A 169 -24.83 -4.00 -10.95
C GLY A 169 -23.45 -4.65 -10.67
N SER A 170 -23.25 -5.91 -11.08
CA SER A 170 -21.94 -6.56 -10.96
C SER A 170 -20.90 -5.89 -11.87
N ARG A 171 -19.75 -5.57 -11.27
CA ARG A 171 -18.55 -5.08 -11.95
C ARG A 171 -17.40 -6.00 -11.58
N VAL A 172 -17.00 -6.84 -12.52
CA VAL A 172 -16.03 -7.91 -12.28
C VAL A 172 -14.68 -7.56 -12.89
N LEU A 173 -13.66 -7.51 -12.05
CA LEU A 173 -12.27 -7.47 -12.49
C LEU A 173 -11.87 -8.87 -12.97
N ARG A 174 -11.41 -8.98 -14.21
CA ARG A 174 -10.89 -10.24 -14.76
C ARG A 174 -9.37 -10.22 -14.75
N ILE A 175 -8.77 -11.16 -14.06
CA ILE A 175 -7.33 -11.32 -13.93
C ILE A 175 -6.98 -12.68 -14.55
N ASN A 176 -6.30 -12.65 -15.69
CA ASN A 176 -5.82 -13.85 -16.36
C ASN A 176 -4.31 -13.93 -16.16
N GLU A 177 -3.83 -14.92 -15.44
CA GLU A 177 -2.41 -15.26 -15.37
C GLU A 177 -2.09 -16.22 -16.51
N GLN A 178 -1.05 -15.88 -17.26
CA GLN A 178 -0.52 -16.68 -18.38
C GLN A 178 0.50 -17.71 -17.86
#